data_8f53b44bf286fff62ba6c4f39cb0160e
#
_entry.id   8f53b44bf286fff62ba6c4f39cb0160e
#
_cell.length_a   1.000
_cell.length_b   1.000
_cell.length_c   1.000
_cell.angle_alpha   90.00
_cell.angle_beta   90.00
_cell.angle_gamma   90.00
#
_symmetry.space_group_name_H-M   'P 1'
#
loop_
_entity.id
_entity.type
_entity.pdbx_description
1 polymer ?
#
loop_
_entity_poly.entity_id
_entity_poly.type
_entity_poly.pdbx_seq_one_letter_code
_entity_poly.pdbx_strand_id
1 'polypeptide(L)'
;SVIFFYRGCWGSEGDFSFEGSFEDTKAVLDFVLNDTQYGFDKNHIFFIGHSLGCVNAARMIALCPQVKGGVFLAPCDLWRIYLLGLENEDYREHLNDLLEEGIPYIHGTDEETLTNEIKGSAGRLSISSCLQAISEKSILWISSPDDEVVSEAEETYPYIKKIKHFSPSCFKWLRVSSDHYFSNMRSQLTEDIASFLLENTDHKKAHIDQASFEVQLRKLICQQLAGITLPDVAAYFHISIPYASDLIRQITGSNFTALVLEERMRESEKLLKNSNVPVSKVALLSGYQEPSYFMKVFKKYFGCTPSQYRDSQK
;
A
#
# COMPACT_ATOMS: atom_id res chain seq x y z
N SER A 1 4.11 -2.15 -1.17
CA SER A 1 3.20 -2.32 -2.32
C SER A 1 3.99 -2.44 -3.61
N VAL A 2 3.39 -3.09 -4.62
CA VAL A 2 3.89 -3.19 -5.98
C VAL A 2 2.87 -2.53 -6.89
N ILE A 3 3.33 -1.65 -7.77
CA ILE A 3 2.53 -1.06 -8.85
C ILE A 3 3.21 -1.47 -10.15
N PHE A 4 2.44 -1.92 -11.12
CA PHE A 4 2.96 -2.37 -12.40
C PHE A 4 2.06 -1.93 -13.55
N PHE A 5 2.60 -1.92 -14.75
CA PHE A 5 1.89 -1.65 -15.99
C PHE A 5 1.76 -2.93 -16.79
N TYR A 6 0.63 -3.12 -17.44
CA TYR A 6 0.42 -4.24 -18.34
C TYR A 6 1.29 -4.10 -19.59
N ARG A 7 1.61 -5.23 -20.22
CA ARG A 7 2.25 -5.23 -21.55
C ARG A 7 1.45 -4.37 -22.53
N GLY A 8 2.15 -3.67 -23.40
CA GLY A 8 1.53 -2.79 -24.36
C GLY A 8 0.82 -1.55 -23.79
N CYS A 9 0.92 -1.26 -22.48
CA CYS A 9 0.32 -0.08 -21.85
C CYS A 9 1.39 0.90 -21.37
N TRP A 10 1.11 2.21 -21.53
CA TRP A 10 1.90 3.29 -20.92
C TRP A 10 3.41 3.21 -21.16
N GLY A 11 3.83 2.73 -22.35
CA GLY A 11 5.22 2.59 -22.73
C GLY A 11 5.87 1.26 -22.32
N SER A 12 5.12 0.31 -21.75
CA SER A 12 5.58 -1.07 -21.57
C SER A 12 5.69 -1.76 -22.93
N GLU A 13 6.67 -2.63 -23.08
CA GLU A 13 6.85 -3.46 -24.28
C GLU A 13 5.73 -4.48 -24.45
N GLY A 14 5.58 -5.00 -25.68
CA GLY A 14 4.61 -6.04 -26.05
C GLY A 14 3.28 -5.51 -26.53
N ASP A 15 2.37 -6.42 -26.81
CA ASP A 15 1.04 -6.14 -27.34
C ASP A 15 -0.02 -6.33 -26.24
N PHE A 16 -0.95 -5.39 -26.13
CA PHE A 16 -2.02 -5.46 -25.14
C PHE A 16 -3.10 -6.47 -25.56
N SER A 17 -3.57 -7.22 -24.57
CA SER A 17 -4.85 -7.94 -24.61
C SER A 17 -5.39 -8.08 -23.19
N PHE A 18 -6.68 -8.30 -23.03
CA PHE A 18 -7.28 -8.49 -21.71
C PHE A 18 -6.75 -9.74 -21.00
N GLU A 19 -6.57 -10.84 -21.74
CA GLU A 19 -6.00 -12.05 -21.20
C GLU A 19 -4.50 -11.91 -20.91
N GLY A 20 -3.77 -11.17 -21.75
CA GLY A 20 -2.37 -10.77 -21.52
C GLY A 20 -2.20 -9.95 -20.24
N SER A 21 -3.10 -9.01 -19.98
CA SER A 21 -3.09 -8.22 -18.74
C SER A 21 -3.30 -9.08 -17.49
N PHE A 22 -4.10 -10.14 -17.60
CA PHE A 22 -4.27 -11.12 -16.53
C PHE A 22 -3.01 -11.97 -16.31
N GLU A 23 -2.35 -12.41 -17.37
CA GLU A 23 -1.07 -13.15 -17.27
C GLU A 23 0.03 -12.27 -16.66
N ASP A 24 0.06 -10.98 -16.96
CA ASP A 24 0.98 -10.03 -16.32
C ASP A 24 0.69 -9.90 -14.82
N THR A 25 -0.60 -9.82 -14.44
CA THR A 25 -1.01 -9.79 -13.03
C THR A 25 -0.54 -11.04 -12.28
N LYS A 26 -0.64 -12.20 -12.92
CA LYS A 26 -0.15 -13.47 -12.38
C LYS A 26 1.36 -13.49 -12.25
N ALA A 27 2.10 -13.02 -13.26
CA ALA A 27 3.54 -12.92 -13.20
C ALA A 27 4.03 -12.02 -12.04
N VAL A 28 3.32 -10.91 -11.77
CA VAL A 28 3.61 -10.05 -10.63
C VAL A 28 3.33 -10.76 -9.30
N LEU A 29 2.26 -11.54 -9.20
CA LEU A 29 2.02 -12.35 -8.00
C LEU A 29 3.12 -13.39 -7.80
N ASP A 30 3.51 -14.08 -8.85
CA ASP A 30 4.60 -15.06 -8.80
C ASP A 30 5.92 -14.42 -8.39
N PHE A 31 6.21 -13.21 -8.88
CA PHE A 31 7.36 -12.40 -8.44
C PHE A 31 7.30 -12.13 -6.93
N VAL A 32 6.16 -11.64 -6.42
CA VAL A 32 5.97 -11.36 -4.99
C VAL A 32 6.13 -12.62 -4.14
N LEU A 33 5.55 -13.74 -4.57
CA LEU A 33 5.59 -15.02 -3.85
C LEU A 33 7.01 -15.62 -3.81
N ASN A 34 7.80 -15.42 -4.85
CA ASN A 34 9.17 -15.94 -4.95
C ASN A 34 10.23 -14.94 -4.48
N ASP A 35 9.83 -13.73 -4.06
CA ASP A 35 10.75 -12.70 -3.62
C ASP A 35 11.59 -13.11 -2.42
N THR A 36 12.88 -12.78 -2.48
CA THR A 36 13.85 -12.93 -1.37
C THR A 36 14.58 -11.62 -1.08
N GLN A 37 14.35 -10.58 -1.87
CA GLN A 37 15.11 -9.33 -1.82
C GLN A 37 14.34 -8.19 -1.14
N TYR A 38 13.03 -8.07 -1.40
CA TYR A 38 12.23 -6.92 -0.98
C TYR A 38 11.46 -7.15 0.32
N GLY A 39 11.40 -8.40 0.80
CA GLY A 39 10.76 -8.74 2.07
C GLY A 39 9.23 -8.56 2.07
N PHE A 40 8.56 -8.93 1.00
CA PHE A 40 7.09 -8.89 0.94
C PHE A 40 6.46 -9.83 1.96
N ASP A 41 5.40 -9.36 2.61
CA ASP A 41 4.57 -10.21 3.48
C ASP A 41 3.66 -11.10 2.63
N LYS A 42 4.11 -12.33 2.41
CA LYS A 42 3.42 -13.33 1.58
C LYS A 42 2.16 -13.89 2.23
N ASN A 43 1.93 -13.61 3.51
CA ASN A 43 0.74 -14.05 4.22
C ASN A 43 -0.43 -13.07 4.09
N HIS A 44 -0.17 -11.83 3.70
CA HIS A 44 -1.15 -10.75 3.61
C HIS A 44 -1.11 -10.06 2.23
N ILE A 45 -1.41 -10.82 1.19
CA ILE A 45 -1.47 -10.33 -0.19
C ILE A 45 -2.89 -9.88 -0.50
N PHE A 46 -3.03 -8.62 -0.93
CA PHE A 46 -4.28 -8.03 -1.40
C PHE A 46 -4.07 -7.43 -2.79
N PHE A 47 -5.08 -7.53 -3.64
CA PHE A 47 -5.11 -6.83 -4.92
C PHE A 47 -5.94 -5.56 -4.81
N ILE A 48 -5.46 -4.47 -5.38
CA ILE A 48 -6.21 -3.23 -5.54
C ILE A 48 -6.40 -3.01 -7.03
N GLY A 49 -7.62 -3.05 -7.49
CA GLY A 49 -8.00 -2.78 -8.87
C GLY A 49 -8.79 -1.48 -8.96
N HIS A 50 -8.59 -0.73 -10.04
CA HIS A 50 -9.42 0.39 -10.44
C HIS A 50 -10.00 0.11 -11.82
N SER A 51 -11.27 0.41 -12.00
CA SER A 51 -11.96 0.23 -13.28
C SER A 51 -11.78 -1.21 -13.83
N LEU A 52 -11.28 -1.39 -15.03
CA LEU A 52 -10.96 -2.69 -15.64
C LEU A 52 -10.01 -3.55 -14.81
N GLY A 53 -9.09 -2.94 -14.06
CA GLY A 53 -8.16 -3.66 -13.17
C GLY A 53 -8.86 -4.48 -12.08
N CYS A 54 -10.13 -4.17 -11.77
CA CYS A 54 -10.94 -4.94 -10.84
C CYS A 54 -11.26 -6.35 -11.35
N VAL A 55 -11.38 -6.55 -12.65
CA VAL A 55 -11.61 -7.88 -13.24
C VAL A 55 -10.41 -8.77 -12.99
N ASN A 56 -9.19 -8.28 -13.24
CA ASN A 56 -7.97 -9.03 -12.98
C ASN A 56 -7.79 -9.29 -11.48
N ALA A 57 -8.05 -8.31 -10.64
CA ALA A 57 -8.04 -8.47 -9.19
C ALA A 57 -9.02 -9.57 -8.73
N ALA A 58 -10.27 -9.56 -9.22
CA ALA A 58 -11.27 -10.57 -8.89
C ALA A 58 -10.85 -11.99 -9.33
N ARG A 59 -10.30 -12.12 -10.55
CA ARG A 59 -9.79 -13.39 -11.08
C ARG A 59 -8.62 -13.91 -10.23
N MET A 60 -7.67 -13.04 -9.86
CA MET A 60 -6.53 -13.42 -9.02
C MET A 60 -6.97 -13.87 -7.62
N ILE A 61 -7.91 -13.15 -7.00
CA ILE A 61 -8.48 -13.50 -5.69
C ILE A 61 -9.17 -14.86 -5.76
N ALA A 62 -9.91 -15.13 -6.84
CA ALA A 62 -10.62 -16.38 -7.02
C ALA A 62 -9.70 -17.59 -7.28
N LEU A 63 -8.62 -17.39 -8.02
CA LEU A 63 -7.73 -18.48 -8.48
C LEU A 63 -6.58 -18.76 -7.51
N CYS A 64 -6.19 -17.79 -6.67
CA CYS A 64 -5.00 -17.88 -5.84
C CYS A 64 -5.35 -17.90 -4.35
N PRO A 65 -5.28 -19.06 -3.69
CA PRO A 65 -5.60 -19.20 -2.26
C PRO A 65 -4.77 -18.32 -1.33
N GLN A 66 -3.54 -17.95 -1.74
CA GLN A 66 -2.63 -17.07 -1.00
C GLN A 66 -3.16 -15.64 -0.91
N VAL A 67 -3.99 -15.22 -1.86
CA VAL A 67 -4.58 -13.87 -1.87
C VAL A 67 -5.69 -13.81 -0.83
N LYS A 68 -5.60 -12.86 0.09
CA LYS A 68 -6.53 -12.71 1.22
C LYS A 68 -7.77 -11.91 0.88
N GLY A 69 -7.68 -11.05 -0.12
CA GLY A 69 -8.79 -10.20 -0.53
C GLY A 69 -8.39 -9.12 -1.51
N GLY A 70 -9.22 -8.12 -1.63
CA GLY A 70 -8.96 -7.01 -2.54
C GLY A 70 -9.80 -5.77 -2.29
N VAL A 71 -9.40 -4.72 -2.97
CA VAL A 71 -10.11 -3.44 -3.04
C VAL A 71 -10.49 -3.20 -4.49
N PHE A 72 -11.77 -2.99 -4.72
CA PHE A 72 -12.35 -2.72 -6.03
C PHE A 72 -12.83 -1.27 -6.08
N LEU A 73 -12.20 -0.48 -6.94
CA LEU A 73 -12.47 0.94 -7.13
C LEU A 73 -13.19 1.16 -8.46
N ALA A 74 -14.42 1.62 -8.44
CA ALA A 74 -15.24 1.86 -9.63
C ALA A 74 -15.13 0.70 -10.67
N PRO A 75 -15.46 -0.56 -10.29
CA PRO A 75 -15.21 -1.70 -11.15
C PRO A 75 -15.94 -1.62 -12.49
N CYS A 76 -15.18 -1.64 -13.57
CA CYS A 76 -15.68 -1.72 -14.94
C CYS A 76 -15.59 -3.15 -15.44
N ASP A 77 -16.71 -3.74 -15.80
CA ASP A 77 -16.82 -5.11 -16.30
C ASP A 77 -17.28 -5.10 -17.77
N LEU A 78 -16.33 -5.11 -18.68
CA LEU A 78 -16.61 -5.03 -20.11
C LEU A 78 -17.48 -6.17 -20.64
N TRP A 79 -17.40 -7.37 -20.07
CA TRP A 79 -18.30 -8.46 -20.43
C TRP A 79 -19.75 -8.16 -20.05
N ARG A 80 -19.97 -7.55 -18.89
CA ARG A 80 -21.31 -7.13 -18.49
C ARG A 80 -21.86 -6.03 -19.39
N ILE A 81 -21.04 -5.01 -19.70
CA ILE A 81 -21.41 -3.93 -20.61
C ILE A 81 -21.74 -4.52 -21.99
N TYR A 82 -20.94 -5.45 -22.50
CA TYR A 82 -21.21 -6.18 -23.72
C TYR A 82 -22.56 -6.91 -23.69
N LEU A 83 -22.89 -7.61 -22.62
CA LEU A 83 -24.18 -8.29 -22.47
C LEU A 83 -25.36 -7.31 -22.45
N LEU A 84 -25.24 -6.18 -21.76
CA LEU A 84 -26.24 -5.12 -21.76
C LEU A 84 -26.41 -4.52 -23.18
N GLY A 85 -25.31 -4.36 -23.91
CA GLY A 85 -25.29 -3.87 -25.28
C GLY A 85 -25.92 -4.79 -26.32
N LEU A 86 -26.18 -6.09 -26.00
CA LEU A 86 -26.95 -6.98 -26.87
C LEU A 86 -28.43 -6.58 -26.94
N GLU A 87 -28.97 -5.95 -25.89
CA GLU A 87 -30.39 -5.58 -25.75
C GLU A 87 -30.60 -4.07 -25.75
N ASN A 88 -29.57 -3.25 -25.49
CA ASN A 88 -29.63 -1.80 -25.38
C ASN A 88 -28.53 -1.14 -26.19
N GLU A 89 -28.89 -0.25 -27.08
CA GLU A 89 -27.98 0.45 -28.00
C GLU A 89 -27.05 1.42 -27.26
N ASP A 90 -27.53 2.10 -26.23
CA ASP A 90 -26.70 3.00 -25.41
C ASP A 90 -25.50 2.29 -24.79
N TYR A 91 -25.70 1.05 -24.30
CA TYR A 91 -24.59 0.23 -23.77
C TYR A 91 -23.66 -0.30 -24.85
N ARG A 92 -24.14 -0.47 -26.05
CA ARG A 92 -23.30 -0.85 -27.20
C ARG A 92 -22.40 0.29 -27.63
N GLU A 93 -22.95 1.49 -27.69
CA GLU A 93 -22.20 2.72 -27.96
C GLU A 93 -21.20 2.95 -26.80
N HIS A 94 -21.64 2.87 -25.57
CA HIS A 94 -20.78 3.02 -24.40
C HIS A 94 -19.57 2.05 -24.41
N LEU A 95 -19.76 0.78 -24.79
CA LEU A 95 -18.63 -0.16 -24.92
C LEU A 95 -17.65 0.28 -26.01
N ASN A 96 -18.16 0.75 -27.15
CA ASN A 96 -17.30 1.22 -28.23
C ASN A 96 -16.51 2.46 -27.80
N ASP A 97 -17.16 3.43 -27.15
CA ASP A 97 -16.51 4.64 -26.63
C ASP A 97 -15.38 4.28 -25.64
N LEU A 98 -15.61 3.37 -24.71
CA LEU A 98 -14.60 2.90 -23.76
C LEU A 98 -13.39 2.26 -24.44
N LEU A 99 -13.62 1.49 -25.50
CA LEU A 99 -12.52 0.87 -26.26
C LEU A 99 -11.79 1.93 -27.11
N GLU A 100 -12.49 2.82 -27.80
CA GLU A 100 -11.90 3.90 -28.60
C GLU A 100 -11.03 4.83 -27.73
N GLU A 101 -11.52 5.24 -26.56
CA GLU A 101 -10.77 6.06 -25.62
C GLU A 101 -9.51 5.34 -25.08
N GLY A 102 -9.52 4.02 -24.99
CA GLY A 102 -8.40 3.22 -24.51
C GLY A 102 -7.27 3.04 -25.53
N ILE A 103 -7.62 2.97 -26.84
CA ILE A 103 -6.64 2.66 -27.92
C ILE A 103 -5.40 3.56 -27.92
N PRO A 104 -5.48 4.90 -27.71
CA PRO A 104 -4.28 5.75 -27.71
C PRO A 104 -3.23 5.41 -26.66
N TYR A 105 -3.57 4.65 -25.63
CA TYR A 105 -2.71 4.31 -24.48
C TYR A 105 -2.18 2.87 -24.52
N ILE A 106 -2.55 2.09 -25.54
CA ILE A 106 -2.18 0.68 -25.70
C ILE A 106 -1.57 0.41 -27.07
N HIS A 107 -0.80 -0.67 -27.20
CA HIS A 107 -0.11 -1.06 -28.41
C HIS A 107 -0.49 -2.46 -28.85
N GLY A 108 -0.33 -2.75 -30.17
CA GLY A 108 -0.44 -4.06 -30.76
C GLY A 108 -1.87 -4.61 -30.86
N THR A 109 -2.89 -3.76 -30.72
CA THR A 109 -4.31 -4.14 -30.79
C THR A 109 -5.15 -3.03 -31.37
N ASP A 110 -6.40 -3.33 -31.65
CA ASP A 110 -7.45 -2.41 -32.12
C ASP A 110 -8.80 -2.75 -31.48
N GLU A 111 -9.80 -1.90 -31.67
CA GLU A 111 -11.15 -2.06 -31.12
C GLU A 111 -11.82 -3.36 -31.55
N GLU A 112 -11.64 -3.78 -32.82
CA GLU A 112 -12.25 -5.00 -33.34
C GLU A 112 -11.64 -6.23 -32.63
N THR A 113 -10.32 -6.25 -32.48
CA THR A 113 -9.59 -7.31 -31.78
C THR A 113 -10.04 -7.42 -30.33
N LEU A 114 -10.12 -6.29 -29.61
CA LEU A 114 -10.54 -6.26 -28.21
C LEU A 114 -12.02 -6.66 -28.06
N THR A 115 -12.88 -6.20 -28.95
CA THR A 115 -14.29 -6.60 -28.96
C THR A 115 -14.44 -8.10 -29.18
N ASN A 116 -13.66 -8.68 -30.10
CA ASN A 116 -13.66 -10.12 -30.36
C ASN A 116 -13.10 -10.93 -29.17
N GLU A 117 -12.11 -10.39 -28.45
CA GLU A 117 -11.61 -11.00 -27.23
C GLU A 117 -12.69 -11.01 -26.14
N ILE A 118 -13.42 -9.89 -25.92
CA ILE A 118 -14.55 -9.84 -24.98
C ILE A 118 -15.59 -10.90 -25.34
N LYS A 119 -16.04 -10.94 -26.61
CA LYS A 119 -17.02 -11.92 -27.09
C LYS A 119 -16.52 -13.37 -26.89
N GLY A 120 -15.28 -13.65 -27.27
CA GLY A 120 -14.66 -14.97 -27.17
C GLY A 120 -14.36 -15.41 -25.73
N SER A 121 -14.37 -14.48 -24.77
CA SER A 121 -14.09 -14.78 -23.37
C SER A 121 -15.18 -15.65 -22.71
N ALA A 122 -16.41 -15.62 -23.23
CA ALA A 122 -17.57 -16.33 -22.68
C ALA A 122 -17.73 -16.09 -21.15
N GLY A 123 -17.47 -14.87 -20.73
CA GLY A 123 -17.59 -14.43 -19.32
C GLY A 123 -16.36 -14.68 -18.44
N ARG A 124 -15.27 -15.20 -18.97
CA ARG A 124 -14.01 -15.31 -18.20
C ARG A 124 -13.45 -13.94 -17.83
N LEU A 125 -13.67 -12.93 -18.69
CA LEU A 125 -13.29 -11.54 -18.46
C LEU A 125 -14.37 -10.78 -17.69
N SER A 126 -14.97 -11.41 -16.66
CA SER A 126 -16.03 -10.80 -15.86
C SER A 126 -15.87 -11.09 -14.39
N ILE A 127 -16.15 -10.10 -13.56
CA ILE A 127 -16.26 -10.24 -12.12
C ILE A 127 -17.34 -11.26 -11.74
N SER A 128 -18.40 -11.40 -12.56
CA SER A 128 -19.51 -12.30 -12.30
C SER A 128 -19.09 -13.76 -12.14
N SER A 129 -18.05 -14.18 -12.86
CA SER A 129 -17.50 -15.55 -12.78
C SER A 129 -16.76 -15.83 -11.46
N CYS A 130 -16.38 -14.78 -10.74
CA CYS A 130 -15.59 -14.84 -9.51
C CYS A 130 -16.39 -14.53 -8.24
N LEU A 131 -17.66 -14.13 -8.34
CA LEU A 131 -18.44 -13.59 -7.21
C LEU A 131 -18.51 -14.53 -6.00
N GLN A 132 -18.68 -15.81 -6.21
CA GLN A 132 -18.73 -16.77 -5.09
C GLN A 132 -17.36 -16.84 -4.39
N ALA A 133 -16.29 -17.00 -5.15
CA ALA A 133 -14.94 -17.11 -4.58
C ALA A 133 -14.50 -15.81 -3.86
N ILE A 134 -14.79 -14.65 -4.42
CA ILE A 134 -14.47 -13.36 -3.78
C ILE A 134 -15.33 -13.11 -2.53
N SER A 135 -16.56 -13.65 -2.46
CA SER A 135 -17.42 -13.50 -1.27
C SER A 135 -16.86 -14.20 -0.03
N GLU A 136 -15.93 -15.15 -0.20
CA GLU A 136 -15.25 -15.86 0.88
C GLU A 136 -13.98 -15.12 1.36
N LYS A 137 -13.66 -13.99 0.75
CA LYS A 137 -12.45 -13.19 1.01
C LYS A 137 -12.79 -11.81 1.58
N SER A 138 -11.79 -11.13 2.10
CA SER A 138 -11.94 -9.74 2.56
C SER A 138 -12.01 -8.80 1.36
N ILE A 139 -13.17 -8.20 1.13
CA ILE A 139 -13.42 -7.32 -0.01
C ILE A 139 -13.89 -5.94 0.45
N LEU A 140 -13.21 -4.90 -0.03
CA LEU A 140 -13.67 -3.53 -0.01
C LEU A 140 -14.09 -3.14 -1.42
N TRP A 141 -15.37 -2.81 -1.60
CA TRP A 141 -15.92 -2.31 -2.86
C TRP A 141 -16.24 -0.83 -2.71
N ILE A 142 -15.70 0.00 -3.58
CA ILE A 142 -15.95 1.45 -3.57
C ILE A 142 -16.56 1.84 -4.92
N SER A 143 -17.73 2.47 -4.87
CA SER A 143 -18.43 2.98 -6.06
C SER A 143 -18.98 4.37 -5.82
N SER A 144 -19.32 5.05 -6.91
CA SER A 144 -19.96 6.36 -6.88
C SER A 144 -21.25 6.35 -7.69
N PRO A 145 -22.33 6.92 -7.18
CA PRO A 145 -23.52 7.18 -7.98
C PRO A 145 -23.33 8.29 -9.03
N ASP A 146 -22.26 9.08 -8.88
CA ASP A 146 -21.92 10.20 -9.77
C ASP A 146 -20.84 9.79 -10.79
N ASP A 147 -20.50 8.49 -10.87
CA ASP A 147 -19.59 7.94 -11.86
C ASP A 147 -20.22 7.96 -13.26
N GLU A 148 -19.60 8.71 -14.17
CA GLU A 148 -20.09 8.88 -15.55
C GLU A 148 -19.61 7.74 -16.48
N VAL A 149 -18.65 6.91 -16.02
CA VAL A 149 -18.07 5.82 -16.79
C VAL A 149 -18.72 4.48 -16.43
N VAL A 150 -19.00 4.24 -15.14
CA VAL A 150 -19.56 2.97 -14.65
C VAL A 150 -20.91 3.23 -13.98
N SER A 151 -21.97 2.72 -14.56
CA SER A 151 -23.32 2.82 -13.98
C SER A 151 -23.40 2.03 -12.67
N GLU A 152 -23.56 2.73 -11.53
CA GLU A 152 -23.74 2.06 -10.25
C GLU A 152 -25.00 1.16 -10.27
N ALA A 153 -26.08 1.60 -10.89
CA ALA A 153 -27.35 0.89 -10.92
C ALA A 153 -27.28 -0.42 -11.71
N GLU A 154 -26.68 -0.38 -12.90
CA GLU A 154 -26.72 -1.48 -13.86
C GLU A 154 -25.46 -2.38 -13.79
N GLU A 155 -24.33 -1.82 -13.38
CA GLU A 155 -23.05 -2.54 -13.40
C GLU A 155 -22.59 -2.92 -11.99
N THR A 156 -22.71 -2.04 -11.01
CA THR A 156 -22.25 -2.30 -9.63
C THR A 156 -23.30 -2.98 -8.77
N TYR A 157 -24.49 -2.41 -8.67
CA TYR A 157 -25.52 -2.87 -7.74
C TYR A 157 -25.92 -4.34 -7.90
N PRO A 158 -26.02 -4.91 -9.11
CA PRO A 158 -26.30 -6.34 -9.28
C PRO A 158 -25.24 -7.25 -8.66
N TYR A 159 -23.96 -6.86 -8.69
CA TYR A 159 -22.89 -7.60 -8.04
C TYR A 159 -22.95 -7.50 -6.53
N ILE A 160 -23.15 -6.31 -6.01
CA ILE A 160 -23.33 -6.07 -4.57
C ILE A 160 -24.48 -6.93 -4.01
N LYS A 161 -25.62 -6.97 -4.73
CA LYS A 161 -26.77 -7.78 -4.34
C LYS A 161 -26.44 -9.28 -4.30
N LYS A 162 -25.72 -9.78 -5.32
CA LYS A 162 -25.31 -11.19 -5.37
C LYS A 162 -24.30 -11.52 -4.26
N ILE A 163 -23.28 -10.68 -4.03
CA ILE A 163 -22.30 -10.89 -2.97
C ILE A 163 -22.98 -10.92 -1.60
N LYS A 164 -23.90 -10.01 -1.32
CA LYS A 164 -24.68 -9.99 -0.06
C LYS A 164 -25.53 -11.24 0.13
N HIS A 165 -25.97 -11.86 -0.95
CA HIS A 165 -26.74 -13.11 -0.87
C HIS A 165 -25.89 -14.28 -0.33
N PHE A 166 -24.58 -14.28 -0.57
CA PHE A 166 -23.64 -15.26 -0.01
C PHE A 166 -23.32 -15.02 1.47
N SER A 167 -23.89 -13.97 2.08
CA SER A 167 -23.68 -13.61 3.50
C SER A 167 -22.21 -13.48 3.89
N PRO A 168 -21.43 -12.68 3.17
CA PRO A 168 -20.00 -12.56 3.40
C PRO A 168 -19.72 -11.90 4.76
N SER A 169 -18.81 -12.48 5.53
CA SER A 169 -18.39 -11.94 6.83
C SER A 169 -17.46 -10.73 6.70
N CYS A 170 -16.77 -10.62 5.57
CA CYS A 170 -15.67 -9.65 5.34
C CYS A 170 -15.91 -8.78 4.11
N PHE A 171 -17.15 -8.47 3.76
CA PHE A 171 -17.49 -7.60 2.63
C PHE A 171 -17.91 -6.20 3.12
N LYS A 172 -17.21 -5.19 2.65
CA LYS A 172 -17.51 -3.78 2.91
C LYS A 172 -17.80 -3.06 1.59
N TRP A 173 -18.94 -2.39 1.49
CA TRP A 173 -19.28 -1.54 0.37
C TRP A 173 -19.34 -0.09 0.83
N LEU A 174 -18.45 0.75 0.27
CA LEU A 174 -18.45 2.20 0.45
C LEU A 174 -19.02 2.86 -0.80
N ARG A 175 -19.99 3.70 -0.57
CA ARG A 175 -20.65 4.50 -1.58
C ARG A 175 -20.27 5.95 -1.37
N VAL A 176 -19.57 6.55 -2.32
CA VAL A 176 -18.99 7.89 -2.21
C VAL A 176 -19.44 8.78 -3.36
N SER A 177 -19.49 10.09 -3.17
CA SER A 177 -19.80 11.05 -4.23
C SER A 177 -18.50 11.53 -4.88
N SER A 178 -18.21 11.03 -6.09
CA SER A 178 -16.97 11.33 -6.83
C SER A 178 -17.13 10.98 -8.31
N ASP A 179 -16.19 11.48 -9.12
CA ASP A 179 -15.98 11.01 -10.50
C ASP A 179 -15.38 9.58 -10.53
N HIS A 180 -15.26 9.00 -11.72
CA HIS A 180 -14.67 7.67 -11.93
C HIS A 180 -13.25 7.52 -11.37
N TYR A 181 -12.47 8.60 -11.33
CA TYR A 181 -11.07 8.65 -10.90
C TYR A 181 -10.89 9.04 -9.43
N PHE A 182 -11.97 9.25 -8.68
CA PHE A 182 -11.96 9.71 -7.27
C PHE A 182 -11.14 10.98 -7.08
N SER A 183 -11.22 11.92 -8.04
CA SER A 183 -10.33 13.09 -8.12
C SER A 183 -10.48 14.03 -6.94
N ASN A 184 -11.67 14.16 -6.37
CA ASN A 184 -12.01 15.06 -5.26
C ASN A 184 -11.77 14.47 -3.86
N MET A 185 -11.41 13.15 -3.75
CA MET A 185 -11.33 12.48 -2.45
C MET A 185 -10.12 11.56 -2.27
N ARG A 186 -9.05 11.73 -3.00
CA ARG A 186 -7.87 10.84 -3.00
C ARG A 186 -7.27 10.59 -1.62
N SER A 187 -7.23 11.61 -0.75
CA SER A 187 -6.73 11.46 0.62
C SER A 187 -7.63 10.56 1.45
N GLN A 188 -8.95 10.80 1.42
CA GLN A 188 -9.92 9.98 2.14
C GLN A 188 -9.94 8.55 1.60
N LEU A 189 -9.90 8.38 0.27
CA LEU A 189 -9.81 7.07 -0.37
C LEU A 189 -8.60 6.28 0.12
N THR A 190 -7.44 6.95 0.23
CA THR A 190 -6.21 6.32 0.76
C THR A 190 -6.38 5.88 2.21
N GLU A 191 -7.02 6.70 3.05
CA GLU A 191 -7.30 6.37 4.45
C GLU A 191 -8.26 5.19 4.58
N ASP A 192 -9.33 5.16 3.78
CA ASP A 192 -10.31 4.08 3.78
C ASP A 192 -9.70 2.74 3.35
N ILE A 193 -8.88 2.76 2.29
CA ILE A 193 -8.13 1.58 1.82
C ILE A 193 -7.14 1.11 2.88
N ALA A 194 -6.35 2.02 3.45
CA ALA A 194 -5.36 1.66 4.47
C ALA A 194 -6.03 1.08 5.72
N SER A 195 -7.13 1.66 6.18
CA SER A 195 -7.92 1.15 7.30
C SER A 195 -8.44 -0.25 7.03
N PHE A 196 -9.01 -0.48 5.85
CA PHE A 196 -9.51 -1.80 5.45
C PHE A 196 -8.39 -2.85 5.42
N LEU A 197 -7.24 -2.52 4.83
CA LEU A 197 -6.10 -3.44 4.78
C LEU A 197 -5.58 -3.78 6.18
N LEU A 198 -5.45 -2.78 7.07
CA LEU A 198 -5.02 -2.99 8.45
C LEU A 198 -6.03 -3.82 9.27
N GLU A 199 -7.32 -3.68 9.02
CA GLU A 199 -8.36 -4.47 9.69
C GLU A 199 -8.33 -5.95 9.27
N ASN A 200 -7.88 -6.23 8.04
CA ASN A 200 -7.90 -7.56 7.41
C ASN A 200 -6.53 -8.22 7.27
N THR A 201 -5.48 -7.57 7.69
CA THR A 201 -4.20 -8.20 8.00
C THR A 201 -4.25 -8.62 9.47
N ASP A 202 -3.62 -9.73 9.86
CA ASP A 202 -3.44 -10.13 11.26
C ASP A 202 -2.62 -9.11 12.08
N HIS A 203 -2.30 -7.99 11.47
CA HIS A 203 -2.08 -6.72 12.16
C HIS A 203 -3.42 -6.21 12.77
N LYS A 204 -4.19 -7.11 13.47
CA LYS A 204 -4.90 -6.63 14.65
C LYS A 204 -3.89 -5.75 15.30
N LYS A 205 -4.15 -4.39 15.40
CA LYS A 205 -3.37 -3.47 16.21
C LYS A 205 -2.69 -4.36 17.23
N ALA A 206 -1.44 -4.75 16.94
CA ALA A 206 -0.65 -5.27 18.02
C ALA A 206 -0.91 -4.17 19.02
N HIS A 207 -1.60 -4.50 20.07
CA HIS A 207 -1.75 -3.60 21.18
C HIS A 207 -0.31 -3.48 21.62
N ILE A 208 0.43 -2.67 20.83
CA ILE A 208 1.80 -2.31 21.15
C ILE A 208 1.52 -1.54 22.40
N ASP A 209 1.69 -2.25 23.52
CA ASP A 209 1.69 -1.60 24.81
C ASP A 209 2.61 -0.39 24.64
N GLN A 210 2.04 0.77 24.62
CA GLN A 210 2.75 2.02 24.26
C GLN A 210 4.01 2.17 25.11
N ALA A 211 3.94 1.75 26.37
CA ALA A 211 5.07 1.75 27.28
C ALA A 211 6.14 0.74 26.84
N SER A 212 5.73 -0.46 26.43
CA SER A 212 6.65 -1.49 25.92
C SER A 212 7.29 -1.08 24.60
N PHE A 213 6.54 -0.45 23.70
CA PHE A 213 7.07 0.05 22.43
C PHE A 213 8.15 1.12 22.64
N GLU A 214 7.89 2.12 23.46
CA GLU A 214 8.87 3.17 23.72
C GLU A 214 10.16 2.61 24.33
N VAL A 215 10.04 1.70 25.28
CA VAL A 215 11.20 1.05 25.91
C VAL A 215 12.01 0.25 24.90
N GLN A 216 11.35 -0.54 24.05
CA GLN A 216 12.03 -1.35 23.04
C GLN A 216 12.63 -0.46 21.93
N LEU A 217 11.95 0.58 21.52
CA LEU A 217 12.43 1.56 20.53
C LEU A 217 13.70 2.26 21.03
N ARG A 218 13.69 2.79 22.26
CA ARG A 218 14.86 3.44 22.86
C ARG A 218 16.02 2.46 23.00
N LYS A 219 15.74 1.21 23.38
CA LYS A 219 16.77 0.14 23.44
C LYS A 219 17.37 -0.14 22.07
N LEU A 220 16.56 -0.27 21.04
CA LEU A 220 17.00 -0.48 19.64
C LEU A 220 17.86 0.68 19.16
N ILE A 221 17.45 1.93 19.41
CA ILE A 221 18.22 3.13 19.06
C ILE A 221 19.58 3.10 19.78
N CYS A 222 19.61 2.80 21.07
CA CYS A 222 20.86 2.73 21.85
C CYS A 222 21.81 1.64 21.36
N GLN A 223 21.30 0.53 20.85
CA GLN A 223 22.12 -0.56 20.29
C GLN A 223 22.74 -0.22 18.93
N GLN A 224 22.15 0.70 18.19
CA GLN A 224 22.54 1.03 16.81
C GLN A 224 22.74 2.55 16.58
N LEU A 225 23.21 3.29 17.60
CA LEU A 225 23.34 4.74 17.57
C LEU A 225 24.03 5.32 16.33
N ALA A 226 24.99 4.58 15.74
CA ALA A 226 25.79 5.07 14.63
C ALA A 226 25.03 5.08 13.29
N GLY A 227 24.05 4.20 13.10
CA GLY A 227 23.49 3.98 11.77
C GLY A 227 22.00 3.62 11.70
N ILE A 228 21.27 3.67 12.82
CA ILE A 228 19.84 3.33 12.84
C ILE A 228 19.03 4.26 11.93
N THR A 229 18.16 3.65 11.14
CA THR A 229 17.23 4.36 10.25
C THR A 229 15.78 4.04 10.61
N LEU A 230 14.85 4.85 10.13
CA LEU A 230 13.41 4.59 10.31
C LEU A 230 12.95 3.28 9.65
N PRO A 231 13.44 2.88 8.46
CA PRO A 231 13.23 1.55 7.91
C PRO A 231 13.66 0.40 8.85
N ASP A 232 14.79 0.53 9.56
CA ASP A 232 15.23 -0.51 10.50
C ASP A 232 14.27 -0.65 11.67
N VAL A 233 13.73 0.46 12.17
CA VAL A 233 12.69 0.45 13.20
C VAL A 233 11.41 -0.21 12.69
N ALA A 234 10.97 0.15 11.49
CA ALA A 234 9.78 -0.44 10.87
C ALA A 234 9.93 -1.96 10.71
N ALA A 235 11.10 -2.42 10.24
CA ALA A 235 11.42 -3.84 10.10
C ALA A 235 11.45 -4.57 11.46
N TYR A 236 12.05 -3.97 12.48
CA TYR A 236 12.15 -4.56 13.83
C TYR A 236 10.79 -4.79 14.48
N PHE A 237 9.86 -3.83 14.31
CA PHE A 237 8.50 -3.93 14.85
C PHE A 237 7.50 -4.57 13.87
N HIS A 238 7.94 -5.01 12.68
CA HIS A 238 7.09 -5.57 11.63
C HIS A 238 5.92 -4.66 11.22
N ILE A 239 6.20 -3.36 11.08
CA ILE A 239 5.22 -2.34 10.71
C ILE A 239 5.70 -1.54 9.50
N SER A 240 4.79 -0.80 8.84
CA SER A 240 5.17 0.07 7.72
C SER A 240 5.97 1.29 8.18
N ILE A 241 6.83 1.84 7.32
CA ILE A 241 7.64 3.03 7.62
C ILE A 241 6.76 4.24 7.98
N PRO A 242 5.67 4.55 7.24
CA PRO A 242 4.76 5.63 7.62
C PRO A 242 4.15 5.40 9.02
N TYR A 243 3.67 4.19 9.29
CA TYR A 243 3.08 3.86 10.60
C TYR A 243 4.10 3.94 11.73
N ALA A 244 5.35 3.51 11.50
CA ALA A 244 6.45 3.67 12.48
C ALA A 244 6.68 5.16 12.81
N SER A 245 6.70 6.03 11.78
CA SER A 245 6.86 7.47 11.97
C SER A 245 5.75 8.08 12.82
N ASP A 246 4.50 7.75 12.52
CA ASP A 246 3.33 8.26 13.22
C ASP A 246 3.25 7.72 14.65
N LEU A 247 3.52 6.44 14.85
CA LEU A 247 3.52 5.78 16.15
C LEU A 247 4.59 6.37 17.07
N ILE A 248 5.81 6.60 16.55
CA ILE A 248 6.88 7.28 17.29
C ILE A 248 6.42 8.66 17.75
N ARG A 249 5.85 9.47 16.83
CA ARG A 249 5.37 10.81 17.15
C ARG A 249 4.23 10.76 18.19
N GLN A 250 3.30 9.83 18.05
CA GLN A 250 2.16 9.68 18.94
C GLN A 250 2.58 9.29 20.36
N ILE A 251 3.56 8.37 20.48
CA ILE A 251 3.97 7.83 21.79
C ILE A 251 4.99 8.72 22.48
N THR A 252 5.99 9.24 21.72
CA THR A 252 7.12 9.99 22.31
C THR A 252 6.94 11.52 22.25
N GLY A 253 5.95 12.01 21.49
CA GLY A 253 5.78 13.44 21.21
C GLY A 253 6.84 14.02 20.26
N SER A 254 7.79 13.22 19.79
CA SER A 254 8.95 13.63 18.99
C SER A 254 9.03 12.84 17.67
N ASN A 255 9.65 13.41 16.64
CA ASN A 255 9.97 12.63 15.45
C ASN A 255 11.20 11.73 15.68
N PHE A 256 11.36 10.72 14.81
CA PHE A 256 12.44 9.74 14.91
C PHE A 256 13.83 10.38 14.99
N THR A 257 14.11 11.40 14.16
CA THR A 257 15.41 12.08 14.13
C THR A 257 15.72 12.80 15.45
N ALA A 258 14.70 13.43 16.05
CA ALA A 258 14.84 14.09 17.35
C ALA A 258 15.08 13.07 18.47
N LEU A 259 14.41 11.93 18.42
CA LEU A 259 14.59 10.85 19.40
C LEU A 259 16.00 10.24 19.32
N VAL A 260 16.51 9.98 18.10
CA VAL A 260 17.89 9.51 17.91
C VAL A 260 18.90 10.54 18.43
N LEU A 261 18.67 11.82 18.19
CA LEU A 261 19.51 12.88 18.73
C LEU A 261 19.51 12.88 20.27
N GLU A 262 18.35 12.78 20.88
CA GLU A 262 18.21 12.70 22.34
C GLU A 262 19.02 11.54 22.95
N GLU A 263 18.88 10.33 22.37
CA GLU A 263 19.61 9.16 22.85
C GLU A 263 21.14 9.27 22.64
N ARG A 264 21.58 9.84 21.52
CA ARG A 264 23.01 10.15 21.29
C ARG A 264 23.55 11.14 22.33
N MET A 265 22.78 12.18 22.66
CA MET A 265 23.16 13.13 23.68
C MET A 265 23.20 12.52 25.06
N ARG A 266 22.21 11.68 25.39
CA ARG A 266 22.17 10.95 26.67
C ARG A 266 23.35 10.01 26.85
N GLU A 267 23.74 9.26 25.80
CA GLU A 267 24.91 8.38 25.87
C GLU A 267 26.21 9.19 25.97
N SER A 268 26.32 10.32 25.25
CA SER A 268 27.51 11.18 25.36
C SER A 268 27.65 11.82 26.76
N GLU A 269 26.55 12.24 27.35
CA GLU A 269 26.51 12.73 28.74
C GLU A 269 26.98 11.68 29.72
N LYS A 270 26.45 10.45 29.64
CA LYS A 270 26.85 9.33 30.47
C LYS A 270 28.35 9.01 30.37
N LEU A 271 28.88 9.00 29.16
CA LEU A 271 30.33 8.78 28.91
C LEU A 271 31.20 9.90 29.48
N LEU A 272 30.75 11.14 29.36
CA LEU A 272 31.48 12.30 29.88
C LEU A 272 31.51 12.33 31.41
N LYS A 273 30.41 11.90 32.08
CA LYS A 273 30.30 11.86 33.56
C LYS A 273 31.10 10.70 34.18
N ASN A 274 31.05 9.53 33.53
CA ASN A 274 31.50 8.29 34.16
C ASN A 274 32.83 7.77 33.60
N SER A 275 33.49 8.51 32.72
CA SER A 275 34.75 8.08 32.14
C SER A 275 35.70 9.21 31.78
N ASN A 276 36.99 8.93 31.72
CA ASN A 276 38.03 9.83 31.24
C ASN A 276 38.33 9.64 29.75
N VAL A 277 37.42 9.03 29.02
CA VAL A 277 37.57 8.77 27.58
C VAL A 277 37.74 10.07 26.82
N PRO A 278 38.69 10.20 25.87
CA PRO A 278 38.84 11.40 25.04
C PRO A 278 37.53 11.81 24.34
N VAL A 279 37.29 13.10 24.22
CA VAL A 279 36.06 13.65 23.63
C VAL A 279 35.82 13.12 22.20
N SER A 280 36.89 12.92 21.43
CA SER A 280 36.80 12.33 20.08
C SER A 280 36.27 10.90 20.11
N LYS A 281 36.65 10.12 21.14
CA LYS A 281 36.14 8.75 21.32
C LYS A 281 34.72 8.74 21.88
N VAL A 282 34.34 9.71 22.71
CA VAL A 282 32.96 9.91 23.14
C VAL A 282 32.06 10.17 21.93
N ALA A 283 32.49 11.02 20.98
CA ALA A 283 31.76 11.27 19.75
C ALA A 283 31.46 9.96 18.98
N LEU A 284 32.46 9.13 18.77
CA LEU A 284 32.32 7.86 18.04
C LEU A 284 31.38 6.89 18.79
N LEU A 285 31.54 6.75 20.09
CA LEU A 285 30.70 5.86 20.92
C LEU A 285 29.25 6.33 21.01
N SER A 286 29.03 7.65 20.85
CA SER A 286 27.68 8.23 20.80
C SER A 286 27.10 8.29 19.38
N GLY A 287 27.70 7.59 18.40
CA GLY A 287 27.16 7.41 17.05
C GLY A 287 27.49 8.55 16.06
N TYR A 288 28.53 9.35 16.33
CA TYR A 288 28.99 10.39 15.40
C TYR A 288 30.29 9.95 14.71
N GLN A 289 30.28 9.95 13.39
CA GLN A 289 31.50 9.65 12.61
C GLN A 289 32.53 10.80 12.68
N GLU A 290 32.03 12.05 12.74
CA GLU A 290 32.86 13.26 12.75
C GLU A 290 32.83 13.95 14.13
N PRO A 291 33.95 13.92 14.89
CA PRO A 291 34.03 14.57 16.21
C PRO A 291 33.76 16.08 16.18
N SER A 292 34.12 16.77 15.08
CA SER A 292 33.89 18.20 14.89
C SER A 292 32.41 18.53 14.81
N TYR A 293 31.61 17.68 14.15
CA TYR A 293 30.16 17.83 14.09
C TYR A 293 29.51 17.53 15.45
N PHE A 294 29.95 16.48 16.10
CA PHE A 294 29.52 16.17 17.48
C PHE A 294 29.67 17.36 18.41
N MET A 295 30.84 18.02 18.44
CA MET A 295 31.09 19.16 19.33
C MET A 295 30.10 20.30 19.09
N LYS A 296 29.73 20.57 17.82
CA LYS A 296 28.73 21.60 17.48
C LYS A 296 27.34 21.21 17.97
N VAL A 297 26.93 19.96 17.75
CA VAL A 297 25.62 19.46 18.16
C VAL A 297 25.51 19.43 19.68
N PHE A 298 26.53 18.92 20.36
CA PHE A 298 26.59 18.85 21.82
C PHE A 298 26.48 20.26 22.45
N LYS A 299 27.28 21.24 21.95
CA LYS A 299 27.20 22.62 22.42
C LYS A 299 25.82 23.25 22.20
N LYS A 300 25.19 22.94 21.06
CA LYS A 300 23.82 23.43 20.77
C LYS A 300 22.79 22.83 21.74
N TYR A 301 22.96 21.56 22.11
CA TYR A 301 22.03 20.83 22.98
C TYR A 301 22.17 21.18 24.46
N PHE A 302 23.43 21.21 24.98
CA PHE A 302 23.74 21.43 26.39
C PHE A 302 24.19 22.86 26.74
N GLY A 303 24.36 23.75 25.75
CA GLY A 303 24.80 25.11 25.94
C GLY A 303 26.32 25.28 26.18
N CYS A 304 27.08 24.19 26.40
CA CYS A 304 28.53 24.22 26.64
C CYS A 304 29.25 23.13 25.84
N THR A 305 30.58 23.23 25.74
CA THR A 305 31.35 22.21 25.04
C THR A 305 31.45 20.90 25.86
N PRO A 306 31.67 19.73 25.22
CA PRO A 306 31.84 18.45 25.94
C PRO A 306 32.93 18.49 27.05
N SER A 307 34.03 19.22 26.81
CA SER A 307 35.10 19.38 27.80
C SER A 307 34.63 20.20 29.00
N GLN A 308 33.99 21.36 28.75
CA GLN A 308 33.41 22.20 29.80
C GLN A 308 32.35 21.44 30.60
N TYR A 309 31.51 20.64 29.90
CA TYR A 309 30.51 19.82 30.55
C TYR A 309 31.16 18.80 31.51
N ARG A 310 32.19 18.10 31.05
CA ARG A 310 32.95 17.14 31.90
C ARG A 310 33.56 17.81 33.12
N ASP A 311 34.16 18.98 32.94
CA ASP A 311 34.82 19.68 34.04
C ASP A 311 33.83 20.23 35.09
N SER A 312 32.61 20.54 34.67
CA SER A 312 31.53 20.94 35.57
C SER A 312 30.90 19.80 36.38
N GLN A 313 31.19 18.54 36.03
CA GLN A 313 30.67 17.36 36.72
C GLN A 313 31.70 16.74 37.71
N LYS A 314 32.90 17.29 37.76
CA LYS A 314 33.94 16.95 38.76
C LYS A 314 33.76 17.76 40.02
#